data_1e1dbf3d17df66f685754583606ae4ec
#
_entry.id   1e1dbf3d17df66f685754583606ae4ec
#
_cell.length_a   1.000
_cell.length_b   1.000
_cell.length_c   1.000
_cell.angle_alpha   90.00
_cell.angle_beta   90.00
_cell.angle_gamma   90.00
#
_symmetry.space_group_name_H-M   'P 1'
#
loop_
_entity.id
_entity.type
_entity.pdbx_description
1 polymer ?
#
loop_
_entity_poly.entity_id
_entity_poly.type
_entity_poly.pdbx_seq_one_letter_code
_entity_poly.pdbx_strand_id
1 'polypeptide(L)'
;DVNILLLQGGATFQNSLIPMNIGRSSKLGCFVTGTWGKKTSEDFIKIFTNLEIIETKSNAIGQYFHKEYTGFQNTDYLHMTSNETIEGIQIQDFNSMNHENLIIDMSSDLGSYKFNFDNLSYVYAGAQKNMGIPGVTICFAKDNFLIETDNPKYLNLNLLTKSNSTLNTPPTFSIYVLNLVTNWMIEMGGIDYFQNKSNKQSKEIYDFIDENSDILSCSVDKKYRSKSNIVFTFLKDEQNNEFVDAAKNFGIIGINGHRSVGGIRVSLFNSVDEDMFKIFMKFFKKYISELSN
;
A
#
# COMPACT_ATOMS: atom_id res chain seq x y z
N ASP A 1 -9.06 14.26 -17.57
CA ASP A 1 -9.35 12.83 -17.67
C ASP A 1 -8.29 12.00 -16.91
N VAL A 2 -8.59 10.70 -16.68
CA VAL A 2 -7.68 9.74 -16.07
C VAL A 2 -7.41 8.62 -17.05
N ASN A 3 -6.15 8.39 -17.38
CA ASN A 3 -5.71 7.30 -18.24
C ASN A 3 -5.33 6.07 -17.40
N ILE A 4 -5.72 4.90 -17.87
CA ILE A 4 -5.35 3.62 -17.24
C ILE A 4 -4.25 2.97 -18.08
N LEU A 5 -3.11 2.66 -17.42
CA LEU A 5 -2.02 1.94 -18.07
C LEU A 5 -1.79 0.60 -17.38
N LEU A 6 -1.48 -0.41 -18.18
CA LEU A 6 -1.07 -1.73 -17.72
C LEU A 6 0.39 -1.95 -18.14
N LEU A 7 1.31 -1.62 -17.24
CA LEU A 7 2.73 -1.58 -17.53
C LEU A 7 3.41 -2.89 -17.13
N GLN A 8 4.34 -3.37 -17.96
CA GLN A 8 5.16 -4.51 -17.63
C GLN A 8 6.09 -4.20 -16.46
N GLY A 9 6.23 -5.14 -15.53
CA GLY A 9 7.10 -5.04 -14.35
C GLY A 9 6.31 -4.88 -13.06
N GLY A 10 7.02 -4.68 -11.96
CA GLY A 10 6.46 -4.44 -10.63
C GLY A 10 6.46 -2.97 -10.25
N ALA A 11 5.84 -2.64 -9.12
CA ALA A 11 5.80 -1.27 -8.57
C ALA A 11 7.19 -0.63 -8.42
N THR A 12 8.22 -1.40 -8.09
CA THR A 12 9.60 -0.90 -7.99
C THR A 12 10.10 -0.23 -9.28
N PHE A 13 9.60 -0.65 -10.45
CA PHE A 13 9.95 0.01 -11.72
C PHE A 13 9.48 1.46 -11.77
N GLN A 14 8.40 1.79 -11.06
CA GLN A 14 7.87 3.15 -10.97
C GLN A 14 8.84 4.10 -10.27
N ASN A 15 9.72 3.59 -9.40
CA ASN A 15 10.76 4.39 -8.76
C ASN A 15 11.74 5.01 -9.77
N SER A 16 11.90 4.40 -10.95
CA SER A 16 12.66 4.99 -12.04
C SER A 16 11.77 5.77 -13.01
N LEU A 17 10.60 5.23 -13.32
CA LEU A 17 9.72 5.79 -14.34
C LEU A 17 9.16 7.16 -13.94
N ILE A 18 8.72 7.33 -12.68
CA ILE A 18 8.16 8.57 -12.16
C ILE A 18 9.15 9.74 -12.28
N PRO A 19 10.35 9.69 -11.69
CA PRO A 19 11.29 10.82 -11.74
C PRO A 19 11.78 11.13 -13.16
N MET A 20 11.72 10.18 -14.08
CA MET A 20 12.03 10.42 -15.48
C MET A 20 10.91 11.11 -16.26
N ASN A 21 9.67 11.06 -15.77
CA ASN A 21 8.49 11.59 -16.46
C ASN A 21 7.87 12.83 -15.80
N ILE A 22 8.51 13.41 -14.80
CA ILE A 22 8.23 14.75 -14.30
C ILE A 22 9.23 15.75 -14.87
N GLY A 23 8.85 17.02 -14.95
CA GLY A 23 9.74 18.06 -15.49
C GLY A 23 11.06 18.13 -14.74
N ARG A 24 12.19 18.28 -15.45
CA ARG A 24 13.54 18.34 -14.83
C ARG A 24 13.69 19.51 -13.85
N SER A 25 12.93 20.58 -14.03
CA SER A 25 12.88 21.73 -13.13
C SER A 25 11.88 21.55 -11.96
N SER A 26 11.04 20.53 -12.03
CA SER A 26 10.06 20.26 -10.96
C SER A 26 10.76 19.91 -9.66
N LYS A 27 10.07 20.15 -8.56
CA LYS A 27 10.49 19.74 -7.23
C LYS A 27 9.59 18.57 -6.76
N LEU A 28 10.21 17.44 -6.48
CA LEU A 28 9.51 16.24 -5.99
C LEU A 28 9.64 16.13 -4.47
N GLY A 29 8.51 15.97 -3.79
CA GLY A 29 8.48 15.61 -2.37
C GLY A 29 8.29 14.10 -2.19
N CYS A 30 8.88 13.53 -1.13
CA CYS A 30 8.59 12.20 -0.66
C CYS A 30 8.12 12.25 0.80
N PHE A 31 6.88 11.85 1.05
CA PHE A 31 6.37 11.64 2.40
C PHE A 31 6.58 10.18 2.79
N VAL A 32 7.57 9.95 3.66
CA VAL A 32 8.03 8.62 4.05
C VAL A 32 7.45 8.27 5.42
N THR A 33 6.59 7.26 5.45
CA THR A 33 5.94 6.76 6.67
C THR A 33 6.39 5.36 7.05
N GLY A 34 7.15 4.70 6.18
CA GLY A 34 7.66 3.36 6.42
C GLY A 34 8.71 2.92 5.40
N THR A 35 8.99 1.64 5.41
CA THR A 35 10.10 1.04 4.64
C THR A 35 9.94 1.18 3.12
N TRP A 36 8.71 1.11 2.60
CA TRP A 36 8.50 1.18 1.14
C TRP A 36 8.69 2.61 0.63
N GLY A 37 8.10 3.59 1.30
CA GLY A 37 8.36 5.00 0.99
C GLY A 37 9.83 5.36 1.08
N LYS A 38 10.56 4.82 2.08
CA LYS A 38 12.01 5.02 2.22
C LYS A 38 12.78 4.46 1.03
N LYS A 39 12.52 3.21 0.63
CA LYS A 39 13.17 2.61 -0.55
C LYS A 39 12.90 3.40 -1.83
N THR A 40 11.67 3.89 -1.99
CA THR A 40 11.32 4.73 -3.13
C THR A 40 12.10 6.04 -3.13
N SER A 41 12.21 6.71 -1.99
CA SER A 41 13.01 7.95 -1.89
C SER A 41 14.50 7.72 -2.14
N GLU A 42 15.05 6.59 -1.70
CA GLU A 42 16.43 6.17 -1.96
C GLU A 42 16.72 5.94 -3.46
N ASP A 43 15.71 5.47 -4.22
CA ASP A 43 15.83 5.33 -5.68
C ASP A 43 15.64 6.67 -6.39
N PHE A 44 14.70 7.51 -5.94
CA PHE A 44 14.46 8.83 -6.52
C PHE A 44 15.70 9.72 -6.45
N ILE A 45 16.42 9.73 -5.33
CA ILE A 45 17.70 10.49 -5.16
C ILE A 45 18.73 10.17 -6.24
N LYS A 46 18.74 8.93 -6.74
CA LYS A 46 19.72 8.50 -7.76
C LYS A 46 19.44 9.10 -9.15
N ILE A 47 18.20 9.49 -9.40
CA ILE A 47 17.71 9.94 -10.70
C ILE A 47 17.38 11.43 -10.68
N PHE A 48 16.91 11.94 -9.57
CA PHE A 48 16.32 13.26 -9.43
C PHE A 48 17.01 14.08 -8.34
N THR A 49 17.55 15.24 -8.70
CA THR A 49 18.36 16.05 -7.79
C THR A 49 17.54 17.04 -6.95
N ASN A 50 16.35 17.42 -7.42
CA ASN A 50 15.47 18.39 -6.74
C ASN A 50 14.42 17.67 -5.90
N LEU A 51 14.87 16.91 -4.91
CA LEU A 51 14.06 16.05 -4.05
C LEU A 51 14.03 16.58 -2.61
N GLU A 52 12.84 16.63 -2.03
CA GLU A 52 12.62 16.90 -0.60
C GLU A 52 12.05 15.63 0.07
N ILE A 53 12.67 15.18 1.15
CA ILE A 53 12.22 13.99 1.89
C ILE A 53 11.73 14.42 3.28
N ILE A 54 10.51 14.03 3.61
CA ILE A 54 9.91 14.19 4.93
C ILE A 54 9.62 12.80 5.48
N GLU A 55 10.44 12.37 6.45
CA GLU A 55 10.27 11.08 7.14
C GLU A 55 9.54 11.28 8.46
N THR A 56 8.54 10.46 8.76
CA THR A 56 7.75 10.55 9.98
C THR A 56 7.37 9.18 10.54
N LYS A 57 7.05 9.14 11.83
CA LYS A 57 6.52 7.96 12.51
C LYS A 57 4.99 8.02 12.61
N SER A 58 4.33 6.88 12.84
CA SER A 58 2.87 6.77 12.87
C SER A 58 2.20 7.76 13.83
N ASN A 59 2.78 8.01 15.00
CA ASN A 59 2.23 8.94 16.01
C ASN A 59 2.37 10.42 15.65
N ALA A 60 3.16 10.75 14.63
CA ALA A 60 3.37 12.11 14.17
C ALA A 60 2.73 12.40 12.79
N ILE A 61 2.18 11.39 12.11
CA ILE A 61 1.56 11.57 10.78
C ILE A 61 0.49 12.66 10.80
N GLY A 62 -0.32 12.73 11.87
CA GLY A 62 -1.43 13.66 11.99
C GLY A 62 -1.05 15.13 11.83
N GLN A 63 0.15 15.53 12.22
CA GLN A 63 0.60 16.93 12.10
C GLN A 63 0.70 17.41 10.65
N TYR A 64 0.96 16.49 9.70
CA TYR A 64 1.10 16.81 8.28
C TYR A 64 -0.24 16.97 7.55
N PHE A 65 -1.35 16.64 8.20
CA PHE A 65 -2.71 16.79 7.68
C PHE A 65 -3.43 18.03 8.22
N HIS A 66 -2.76 18.88 8.97
CA HIS A 66 -3.32 20.17 9.39
C HIS A 66 -3.30 21.16 8.22
N LYS A 67 -4.40 21.91 8.05
CA LYS A 67 -4.51 22.94 7.00
C LYS A 67 -3.41 24.03 7.06
N GLU A 68 -2.84 24.23 8.23
CA GLU A 68 -1.75 25.18 8.47
C GLU A 68 -0.37 24.62 8.09
N TYR A 69 -0.26 23.33 7.81
CA TYR A 69 1.01 22.73 7.39
C TYR A 69 1.30 23.07 5.93
N THR A 70 2.35 23.84 5.70
CA THR A 70 2.73 24.35 4.37
C THR A 70 3.99 23.67 3.79
N GLY A 71 4.58 22.73 4.50
CA GLY A 71 5.85 22.10 4.08
C GLY A 71 5.78 21.44 2.72
N PHE A 72 4.65 20.83 2.35
CA PHE A 72 4.48 20.23 1.03
C PHE A 72 4.24 21.22 -0.11
N GLN A 73 3.84 22.44 0.17
CA GLN A 73 3.52 23.46 -0.84
C GLN A 73 4.73 23.92 -1.66
N ASN A 74 5.93 23.62 -1.18
CA ASN A 74 7.17 23.92 -1.89
C ASN A 74 7.54 22.86 -2.94
N THR A 75 6.71 21.82 -3.12
CA THR A 75 6.94 20.77 -4.11
C THR A 75 5.87 20.79 -5.19
N ASP A 76 6.24 20.47 -6.44
CA ASP A 76 5.30 20.38 -7.55
C ASP A 76 4.52 19.06 -7.52
N TYR A 77 5.17 18.01 -7.03
CA TYR A 77 4.60 16.68 -6.83
C TYR A 77 4.98 16.15 -5.45
N LEU A 78 4.09 15.37 -4.83
CA LEU A 78 4.36 14.70 -3.58
C LEU A 78 4.09 13.20 -3.69
N HIS A 79 5.12 12.39 -3.54
CA HIS A 79 5.01 10.93 -3.52
C HIS A 79 4.77 10.41 -2.09
N MET A 80 3.91 9.41 -1.97
CA MET A 80 3.73 8.62 -0.74
C MET A 80 3.28 7.19 -1.03
N THR A 81 3.51 6.31 -0.06
CA THR A 81 2.95 4.95 -0.04
C THR A 81 1.68 4.94 0.83
N SER A 82 0.55 4.55 0.25
CA SER A 82 -0.74 4.53 0.96
C SER A 82 -0.77 3.54 2.11
N ASN A 83 -0.12 2.38 1.94
CA ASN A 83 -0.11 1.30 2.92
C ASN A 83 1.28 0.67 3.06
N GLU A 84 1.95 0.99 4.15
CA GLU A 84 3.25 0.43 4.54
C GLU A 84 3.05 -0.93 5.20
N THR A 85 3.24 -1.99 4.42
CA THR A 85 2.89 -3.36 4.81
C THR A 85 3.80 -3.96 5.88
N ILE A 86 4.95 -3.36 6.12
CA ILE A 86 5.93 -3.80 7.12
C ILE A 86 5.59 -3.21 8.48
N GLU A 87 5.28 -1.93 8.51
CA GLU A 87 4.96 -1.18 9.72
C GLU A 87 3.46 -1.29 10.09
N GLY A 88 2.61 -1.66 9.15
CA GLY A 88 1.16 -1.70 9.35
C GLY A 88 0.51 -0.32 9.38
N ILE A 89 1.10 0.66 8.68
CA ILE A 89 0.60 2.04 8.58
C ILE A 89 -0.18 2.20 7.28
N GLN A 90 -1.38 2.80 7.34
CA GLN A 90 -2.20 3.11 6.16
C GLN A 90 -2.77 4.52 6.24
N ILE A 91 -2.69 5.23 5.11
CA ILE A 91 -3.29 6.54 4.89
C ILE A 91 -4.31 6.39 3.76
N GLN A 92 -5.58 6.62 4.05
CA GLN A 92 -6.68 6.49 3.07
C GLN A 92 -7.27 7.84 2.64
N ASP A 93 -7.14 8.85 3.48
CA ASP A 93 -7.66 10.20 3.22
C ASP A 93 -6.58 11.08 2.59
N PHE A 94 -6.42 10.96 1.28
CA PHE A 94 -5.47 11.77 0.52
C PHE A 94 -5.92 13.22 0.37
N ASN A 95 -7.24 13.47 0.43
CA ASN A 95 -7.80 14.81 0.27
C ASN A 95 -7.49 15.72 1.47
N SER A 96 -7.22 15.14 2.64
CA SER A 96 -6.79 15.90 3.81
C SER A 96 -5.33 16.37 3.73
N MET A 97 -4.54 15.85 2.78
CA MET A 97 -3.21 16.39 2.48
C MET A 97 -3.34 17.70 1.72
N ASN A 98 -2.69 18.74 2.21
CA ASN A 98 -2.69 20.06 1.56
C ASN A 98 -1.71 20.08 0.36
N HIS A 99 -1.98 19.24 -0.65
CA HIS A 99 -1.19 19.14 -1.88
C HIS A 99 -2.07 18.71 -3.05
N GLU A 100 -1.91 19.35 -4.22
CA GLU A 100 -2.77 19.16 -5.39
C GLU A 100 -2.29 18.07 -6.37
N ASN A 101 -1.02 17.65 -6.27
CA ASN A 101 -0.40 16.73 -7.21
C ASN A 101 0.24 15.54 -6.49
N LEU A 102 -0.60 14.65 -5.95
CA LEU A 102 -0.12 13.46 -5.25
C LEU A 102 0.23 12.34 -6.24
N ILE A 103 1.31 11.64 -5.93
CA ILE A 103 1.75 10.40 -6.57
C ILE A 103 1.67 9.30 -5.51
N ILE A 104 0.83 8.28 -5.70
CA ILE A 104 0.53 7.30 -4.67
C ILE A 104 0.89 5.88 -5.09
N ASP A 105 1.72 5.21 -4.28
CA ASP A 105 1.87 3.75 -4.32
C ASP A 105 0.72 3.09 -3.57
N MET A 106 -0.20 2.47 -4.30
CA MET A 106 -1.31 1.68 -3.75
C MET A 106 -1.12 0.17 -3.95
N SER A 107 0.09 -0.32 -4.09
CA SER A 107 0.36 -1.73 -4.42
C SER A 107 -0.28 -2.72 -3.45
N SER A 108 -0.48 -2.34 -2.19
CA SER A 108 -1.00 -3.27 -1.18
C SER A 108 -2.47 -3.06 -0.82
N ASP A 109 -3.09 -2.00 -1.30
CA ASP A 109 -4.45 -1.66 -0.92
C ASP A 109 -5.35 -1.17 -2.07
N LEU A 110 -4.84 -1.11 -3.31
CA LEU A 110 -5.68 -0.91 -4.48
C LEU A 110 -6.79 -1.98 -4.53
N GLY A 111 -8.03 -1.55 -4.73
CA GLY A 111 -9.20 -2.43 -4.78
C GLY A 111 -9.72 -2.86 -3.40
N SER A 112 -9.17 -2.38 -2.29
CA SER A 112 -9.67 -2.68 -0.94
C SER A 112 -10.56 -1.58 -0.36
N TYR A 113 -10.57 -0.38 -0.93
CA TYR A 113 -11.43 0.74 -0.54
C TYR A 113 -11.61 1.74 -1.68
N LYS A 114 -12.66 2.58 -1.56
CA LYS A 114 -12.88 3.71 -2.47
C LYS A 114 -11.96 4.87 -2.13
N PHE A 115 -11.43 5.53 -3.14
CA PHE A 115 -10.68 6.77 -3.02
C PHE A 115 -11.06 7.76 -4.12
N ASN A 116 -10.81 9.04 -3.88
CA ASN A 116 -11.08 10.12 -4.81
C ASN A 116 -9.81 10.52 -5.55
N PHE A 117 -9.93 10.90 -6.80
CA PHE A 117 -8.84 11.32 -7.67
C PHE A 117 -8.59 12.84 -7.67
N ASP A 118 -9.30 13.64 -6.88
CA ASP A 118 -9.30 15.11 -7.02
C ASP A 118 -7.89 15.72 -6.95
N ASN A 119 -7.08 15.32 -5.97
CA ASN A 119 -5.71 15.80 -5.77
C ASN A 119 -4.63 14.79 -6.21
N LEU A 120 -5.01 13.71 -6.88
CA LEU A 120 -4.07 12.69 -7.36
C LEU A 120 -3.66 13.00 -8.79
N SER A 121 -2.37 12.98 -9.10
CA SER A 121 -1.84 13.09 -10.45
C SER A 121 -1.44 11.74 -11.02
N TYR A 122 -0.91 10.85 -10.17
CA TYR A 122 -0.49 9.52 -10.57
C TYR A 122 -0.70 8.51 -9.44
N VAL A 123 -1.33 7.38 -9.74
CA VAL A 123 -1.49 6.25 -8.82
C VAL A 123 -0.95 5.02 -9.48
N TYR A 124 -0.22 4.19 -8.74
CA TYR A 124 0.26 2.93 -9.26
C TYR A 124 0.14 1.80 -8.25
N ALA A 125 0.01 0.57 -8.75
CA ALA A 125 -0.09 -0.62 -7.94
C ALA A 125 0.46 -1.84 -8.66
N GLY A 126 1.42 -2.54 -8.06
CA GLY A 126 1.77 -3.89 -8.49
C GLY A 126 0.61 -4.86 -8.24
N ALA A 127 0.23 -5.65 -9.25
CA ALA A 127 -0.97 -6.49 -9.17
C ALA A 127 -0.92 -7.62 -8.13
N GLN A 128 0.27 -8.07 -7.74
CA GLN A 128 0.51 -9.32 -7.00
C GLN A 128 -0.10 -9.41 -5.59
N LYS A 129 -0.71 -8.37 -5.07
CA LYS A 129 -1.32 -8.38 -3.72
C LYS A 129 -2.84 -8.55 -3.79
N ASN A 130 -3.55 -7.57 -4.35
CA ASN A 130 -5.02 -7.60 -4.43
C ASN A 130 -5.58 -7.87 -5.83
N MET A 131 -4.81 -7.58 -6.87
CA MET A 131 -5.36 -7.46 -8.22
C MET A 131 -4.96 -8.61 -9.16
N GLY A 132 -4.08 -9.53 -8.72
CA GLY A 132 -3.65 -10.64 -9.56
C GLY A 132 -2.29 -11.21 -9.20
N ILE A 133 -1.46 -11.46 -10.20
CA ILE A 133 -0.11 -12.03 -10.09
C ILE A 133 0.97 -10.98 -10.42
N PRO A 134 2.25 -11.24 -10.08
CA PRO A 134 3.34 -10.35 -10.47
C PRO A 134 3.49 -10.25 -11.99
N GLY A 135 4.13 -9.18 -12.47
CA GLY A 135 4.46 -8.95 -13.88
C GLY A 135 3.70 -7.81 -14.54
N VAL A 136 2.65 -7.29 -13.92
CA VAL A 136 1.94 -6.09 -14.37
C VAL A 136 1.79 -5.09 -13.22
N THR A 137 2.00 -3.81 -13.53
CA THR A 137 1.66 -2.66 -12.69
C THR A 137 0.49 -1.92 -13.31
N ILE A 138 -0.56 -1.71 -12.51
CA ILE A 138 -1.72 -0.91 -12.88
C ILE A 138 -1.39 0.54 -12.53
N CYS A 139 -1.53 1.45 -13.50
CA CYS A 139 -1.29 2.86 -13.26
C CYS A 139 -2.50 3.68 -13.70
N PHE A 140 -2.78 4.73 -12.95
CA PHE A 140 -3.79 5.74 -13.26
C PHE A 140 -3.08 7.08 -13.34
N ALA A 141 -3.10 7.71 -14.52
CA ALA A 141 -2.40 8.96 -14.78
C ALA A 141 -3.39 10.04 -15.24
N LYS A 142 -3.40 11.19 -14.56
CA LYS A 142 -4.11 12.36 -15.08
C LYS A 142 -3.36 12.95 -16.28
N ASP A 143 -4.09 13.60 -17.19
CA ASP A 143 -3.53 14.24 -18.37
C ASP A 143 -2.43 15.25 -18.03
N ASN A 144 -2.56 15.99 -16.93
CA ASN A 144 -1.56 16.95 -16.48
C ASN A 144 -0.24 16.33 -15.98
N PHE A 145 -0.24 15.02 -15.68
CA PHE A 145 0.98 14.27 -15.34
C PHE A 145 1.74 13.78 -16.57
N LEU A 146 1.05 13.66 -17.72
CA LEU A 146 1.58 13.09 -18.95
C LEU A 146 2.26 14.17 -19.80
N ILE A 147 3.46 14.59 -19.42
CA ILE A 147 4.22 15.60 -20.14
C ILE A 147 5.04 15.00 -21.29
N GLU A 148 5.37 15.82 -22.28
CA GLU A 148 6.32 15.44 -23.34
C GLU A 148 7.74 15.37 -22.77
N THR A 149 8.42 14.26 -23.03
CA THR A 149 9.81 14.02 -22.63
C THR A 149 10.60 13.42 -23.79
N ASP A 150 11.91 13.61 -23.76
CA ASP A 150 12.87 12.99 -24.69
C ASP A 150 13.44 11.65 -24.19
N ASN A 151 12.75 11.04 -23.22
CA ASN A 151 13.13 9.73 -22.70
C ASN A 151 13.06 8.63 -23.78
N PRO A 152 13.85 7.56 -23.63
CA PRO A 152 13.67 6.35 -24.43
C PRO A 152 12.21 5.89 -24.42
N LYS A 153 11.70 5.43 -25.56
CA LYS A 153 10.26 5.14 -25.76
C LYS A 153 9.63 4.35 -24.63
N TYR A 154 10.30 3.30 -24.15
CA TYR A 154 9.79 2.45 -23.07
C TYR A 154 9.72 3.13 -21.70
N LEU A 155 10.47 4.21 -21.52
CA LEU A 155 10.52 5.02 -20.30
C LEU A 155 9.72 6.32 -20.42
N ASN A 156 8.90 6.47 -21.46
CA ASN A 156 8.10 7.65 -21.74
C ASN A 156 6.62 7.34 -21.49
N LEU A 157 6.08 7.81 -20.36
CA LEU A 157 4.69 7.58 -19.95
C LEU A 157 3.69 8.13 -20.97
N ASN A 158 3.96 9.27 -21.58
CA ASN A 158 3.08 9.85 -22.57
C ASN A 158 2.98 8.95 -23.84
N LEU A 159 4.10 8.39 -24.31
CA LEU A 159 4.09 7.43 -25.42
C LEU A 159 3.40 6.11 -25.04
N LEU A 160 3.63 5.61 -23.82
CA LEU A 160 2.97 4.42 -23.30
C LEU A 160 1.45 4.62 -23.22
N THR A 161 1.01 5.81 -22.83
CA THR A 161 -0.43 6.18 -22.81
C THR A 161 -1.00 6.25 -24.23
N LYS A 162 -0.37 6.99 -25.14
CA LYS A 162 -0.79 7.13 -26.55
C LYS A 162 -0.87 5.78 -27.28
N SER A 163 -0.09 4.80 -26.88
CA SER A 163 -0.12 3.44 -27.41
C SER A 163 -1.05 2.48 -26.65
N ASN A 164 -1.86 2.96 -25.71
CA ASN A 164 -2.72 2.13 -24.87
C ASN A 164 -1.95 0.97 -24.21
N SER A 165 -0.76 1.25 -23.69
CA SER A 165 0.15 0.27 -23.05
C SER A 165 0.68 -0.83 -23.98
N THR A 166 0.53 -0.69 -25.29
CA THR A 166 0.96 -1.70 -26.29
C THR A 166 2.17 -1.27 -27.11
N LEU A 167 2.97 -0.33 -26.61
CA LEU A 167 4.20 0.13 -27.26
C LEU A 167 5.20 -1.02 -27.48
N ASN A 168 5.22 -1.98 -26.57
CA ASN A 168 5.90 -3.26 -26.64
C ASN A 168 4.91 -4.38 -26.34
N THR A 169 5.31 -5.63 -26.49
CA THR A 169 4.46 -6.79 -26.16
C THR A 169 4.07 -6.76 -24.68
N PRO A 170 2.77 -6.63 -24.35
CA PRO A 170 2.33 -6.54 -22.97
C PRO A 170 2.45 -7.88 -22.22
N PRO A 171 2.48 -7.91 -20.87
CA PRO A 171 2.52 -9.12 -20.08
C PRO A 171 1.14 -9.83 -20.08
N THR A 172 0.80 -10.44 -21.20
CA THR A 172 -0.56 -10.92 -21.53
C THR A 172 -1.15 -11.84 -20.47
N PHE A 173 -0.35 -12.77 -19.91
CA PHE A 173 -0.84 -13.68 -18.88
C PHE A 173 -1.19 -12.95 -17.57
N SER A 174 -0.35 -12.00 -17.14
CA SER A 174 -0.63 -11.20 -15.93
C SER A 174 -1.86 -10.32 -16.12
N ILE A 175 -2.06 -9.76 -17.32
CA ILE A 175 -3.25 -8.97 -17.67
C ILE A 175 -4.50 -9.88 -17.72
N TYR A 176 -4.38 -11.08 -18.23
CA TYR A 176 -5.48 -12.05 -18.23
C TYR A 176 -5.92 -12.40 -16.80
N VAL A 177 -4.97 -12.69 -15.91
CA VAL A 177 -5.27 -12.95 -14.50
C VAL A 177 -5.86 -11.71 -13.81
N LEU A 178 -5.34 -10.50 -14.08
CA LEU A 178 -5.92 -9.25 -13.61
C LEU A 178 -7.39 -9.13 -14.03
N ASN A 179 -7.71 -9.43 -15.28
CA ASN A 179 -9.10 -9.42 -15.77
C ASN A 179 -10.00 -10.42 -15.02
N LEU A 180 -9.50 -11.65 -14.76
CA LEU A 180 -10.26 -12.64 -13.99
C LEU A 180 -10.52 -12.15 -12.55
N VAL A 181 -9.50 -11.59 -11.89
CA VAL A 181 -9.62 -11.07 -10.52
C VAL A 181 -10.58 -9.88 -10.47
N THR A 182 -10.50 -8.94 -11.41
CA THR A 182 -11.41 -7.79 -11.43
C THR A 182 -12.86 -8.19 -11.69
N ASN A 183 -13.11 -9.17 -12.57
CA ASN A 183 -14.45 -9.72 -12.79
C ASN A 183 -14.99 -10.39 -11.51
N TRP A 184 -14.19 -11.24 -10.86
CA TRP A 184 -14.55 -11.82 -9.56
C TRP A 184 -14.87 -10.74 -8.53
N MET A 185 -14.07 -9.67 -8.46
CA MET A 185 -14.33 -8.56 -7.54
C MET A 185 -15.67 -7.87 -7.82
N ILE A 186 -16.04 -7.70 -9.09
CA ILE A 186 -17.33 -7.13 -9.50
C ILE A 186 -18.47 -8.05 -9.07
N GLU A 187 -18.36 -9.36 -9.32
CA GLU A 187 -19.36 -10.37 -8.96
C GLU A 187 -19.58 -10.44 -7.45
N MET A 188 -18.53 -10.25 -6.64
CA MET A 188 -18.62 -10.20 -5.18
C MET A 188 -19.31 -8.94 -4.63
N GLY A 189 -19.62 -7.95 -5.46
CA GLY A 189 -20.26 -6.69 -5.06
C GLY A 189 -19.34 -5.47 -5.15
N GLY A 190 -18.20 -5.60 -5.84
CA GLY A 190 -17.28 -4.50 -6.13
C GLY A 190 -16.53 -3.99 -4.89
N ILE A 191 -15.98 -2.79 -5.01
CA ILE A 191 -15.13 -2.20 -3.96
C ILE A 191 -15.88 -2.01 -2.64
N ASP A 192 -17.21 -1.77 -2.67
CA ASP A 192 -18.00 -1.64 -1.44
C ASP A 192 -17.96 -2.90 -0.58
N TYR A 193 -18.07 -4.06 -1.21
CA TYR A 193 -17.96 -5.33 -0.51
C TYR A 193 -16.59 -5.48 0.16
N PHE A 194 -15.50 -5.25 -0.58
CA PHE A 194 -14.14 -5.42 -0.05
C PHE A 194 -13.80 -4.39 1.02
N GLN A 195 -14.25 -3.15 0.88
CA GLN A 195 -14.08 -2.12 1.90
C GLN A 195 -14.80 -2.48 3.21
N ASN A 196 -16.04 -2.94 3.12
CA ASN A 196 -16.80 -3.36 4.30
C ASN A 196 -16.16 -4.58 4.96
N LYS A 197 -15.73 -5.56 4.17
CA LYS A 197 -15.02 -6.76 4.64
C LYS A 197 -13.73 -6.36 5.37
N SER A 198 -12.88 -5.57 4.74
CA SER A 198 -11.61 -5.11 5.30
C SER A 198 -11.81 -4.33 6.61
N ASN A 199 -12.80 -3.41 6.64
CA ASN A 199 -13.16 -2.66 7.84
C ASN A 199 -13.60 -3.58 9.00
N LYS A 200 -14.46 -4.57 8.70
CA LYS A 200 -14.98 -5.52 9.71
C LYS A 200 -13.85 -6.38 10.28
N GLN A 201 -13.07 -7.02 9.38
CA GLN A 201 -12.02 -7.95 9.77
C GLN A 201 -10.88 -7.27 10.53
N SER A 202 -10.40 -6.13 10.03
CA SER A 202 -9.33 -5.38 10.69
C SER A 202 -9.78 -4.85 12.06
N LYS A 203 -11.02 -4.35 12.16
CA LYS A 203 -11.57 -3.89 13.43
C LYS A 203 -11.63 -5.03 14.47
N GLU A 204 -12.10 -6.23 14.10
CA GLU A 204 -12.16 -7.34 15.04
C GLU A 204 -10.79 -7.75 15.57
N ILE A 205 -9.74 -7.75 14.72
CA ILE A 205 -8.38 -8.04 15.19
C ILE A 205 -7.86 -6.93 16.11
N TYR A 206 -8.03 -5.65 15.73
CA TYR A 206 -7.50 -4.54 16.54
C TYR A 206 -8.25 -4.38 17.87
N ASP A 207 -9.56 -4.57 17.88
CA ASP A 207 -10.33 -4.58 19.15
C ASP A 207 -9.78 -5.67 20.08
N PHE A 208 -9.55 -6.88 19.55
CA PHE A 208 -9.01 -7.98 20.34
C PHE A 208 -7.57 -7.71 20.83
N ILE A 209 -6.72 -7.07 20.03
CA ILE A 209 -5.38 -6.65 20.46
C ILE A 209 -5.48 -5.60 21.57
N ASP A 210 -6.34 -4.61 21.42
CA ASP A 210 -6.50 -3.53 22.39
C ASP A 210 -7.13 -4.02 23.72
N GLU A 211 -8.02 -5.02 23.67
CA GLU A 211 -8.62 -5.69 24.84
C GLU A 211 -7.59 -6.54 25.61
N ASN A 212 -6.53 -7.02 24.95
CA ASN A 212 -5.47 -7.84 25.55
C ASN A 212 -4.14 -7.08 25.61
N SER A 213 -4.17 -5.80 25.93
CA SER A 213 -3.01 -4.91 25.95
C SER A 213 -1.98 -5.23 27.04
N ASP A 214 -2.28 -6.11 27.96
CA ASP A 214 -1.37 -6.71 28.94
C ASP A 214 -0.49 -7.83 28.35
N ILE A 215 -0.83 -8.36 27.18
CA ILE A 215 -0.11 -9.42 26.47
C ILE A 215 0.38 -8.93 25.10
N LEU A 216 -0.41 -8.11 24.41
CA LEU A 216 -0.21 -7.68 23.03
C LEU A 216 0.04 -6.18 22.92
N SER A 217 0.76 -5.77 21.89
CA SER A 217 1.02 -4.36 21.58
C SER A 217 0.95 -4.10 20.09
N CYS A 218 0.33 -2.96 19.72
CA CYS A 218 0.38 -2.39 18.38
C CYS A 218 0.93 -0.98 18.47
N SER A 219 2.12 -0.74 17.90
CA SER A 219 2.82 0.54 17.99
C SER A 219 2.25 1.62 17.07
N VAL A 220 1.34 1.25 16.15
CA VAL A 220 0.75 2.18 15.20
C VAL A 220 -0.40 2.96 15.84
N ASP A 221 -0.41 4.29 15.64
CA ASP A 221 -1.53 5.13 16.04
C ASP A 221 -2.84 4.61 15.45
N LYS A 222 -3.91 4.53 16.27
CA LYS A 222 -5.21 3.95 15.88
C LYS A 222 -5.78 4.50 14.57
N LYS A 223 -5.57 5.79 14.31
CA LYS A 223 -6.05 6.47 13.10
C LYS A 223 -5.37 5.95 11.84
N TYR A 224 -4.12 5.51 11.96
CA TYR A 224 -3.28 5.10 10.82
C TYR A 224 -3.02 3.58 10.77
N ARG A 225 -3.70 2.80 11.59
CA ARG A 225 -3.63 1.33 11.55
C ARG A 225 -4.11 0.80 10.21
N SER A 226 -3.27 -0.03 9.58
CA SER A 226 -3.59 -0.65 8.29
C SER A 226 -4.77 -1.62 8.39
N LYS A 227 -5.70 -1.52 7.46
CA LYS A 227 -6.82 -2.46 7.32
C LYS A 227 -6.47 -3.66 6.46
N SER A 228 -5.32 -3.59 5.76
CA SER A 228 -4.83 -4.65 4.88
C SER A 228 -3.70 -5.47 5.49
N ASN A 229 -2.89 -4.87 6.36
CA ASN A 229 -1.74 -5.51 6.99
C ASN A 229 -1.69 -5.15 8.48
N ILE A 230 -2.26 -6.01 9.31
CA ILE A 230 -2.29 -5.83 10.76
C ILE A 230 -0.93 -6.26 11.32
N VAL A 231 -0.24 -5.34 11.99
CA VAL A 231 1.06 -5.58 12.61
C VAL A 231 0.94 -5.40 14.12
N PHE A 232 1.36 -6.40 14.86
CA PHE A 232 1.39 -6.36 16.33
C PHE A 232 2.52 -7.25 16.87
N THR A 233 2.78 -7.15 18.14
CA THR A 233 3.79 -7.97 18.84
C THR A 233 3.28 -8.42 20.20
N PHE A 234 3.80 -9.53 20.68
CA PHE A 234 3.66 -9.90 22.09
C PHE A 234 4.61 -9.04 22.92
N LEU A 235 4.22 -8.73 24.17
CA LEU A 235 5.07 -7.99 25.11
C LEU A 235 6.32 -8.80 25.51
N LYS A 236 6.20 -10.14 25.52
CA LYS A 236 7.33 -11.06 25.65
C LYS A 236 7.77 -11.50 24.26
N ASP A 237 8.94 -11.10 23.82
CA ASP A 237 9.38 -11.25 22.43
C ASP A 237 9.46 -12.71 21.96
N GLU A 238 9.83 -13.65 22.85
CA GLU A 238 9.83 -15.08 22.60
C GLU A 238 8.47 -15.62 22.14
N GLN A 239 7.37 -15.06 22.65
CA GLN A 239 6.01 -15.48 22.30
C GLN A 239 5.63 -15.20 20.84
N ASN A 240 6.33 -14.28 20.16
CA ASN A 240 6.12 -14.06 18.74
C ASN A 240 6.42 -15.32 17.91
N ASN A 241 7.55 -15.97 18.16
CA ASN A 241 7.93 -17.18 17.46
C ASN A 241 7.05 -18.37 17.86
N GLU A 242 6.74 -18.51 19.15
CA GLU A 242 5.85 -19.57 19.66
C GLU A 242 4.46 -19.48 19.03
N PHE A 243 3.90 -18.27 18.92
CA PHE A 243 2.61 -18.03 18.26
C PHE A 243 2.62 -18.44 16.79
N VAL A 244 3.67 -18.06 16.06
CA VAL A 244 3.83 -18.43 14.66
C VAL A 244 3.95 -19.94 14.47
N ASP A 245 4.70 -20.61 15.32
CA ASP A 245 4.88 -22.08 15.24
C ASP A 245 3.58 -22.81 15.65
N ALA A 246 2.87 -22.32 16.66
CA ALA A 246 1.55 -22.83 16.99
C ALA A 246 0.53 -22.64 15.86
N ALA A 247 0.54 -21.49 15.17
CA ALA A 247 -0.34 -21.20 14.04
C ALA A 247 -0.18 -22.16 12.88
N LYS A 248 1.06 -22.61 12.60
CA LYS A 248 1.34 -23.62 11.54
C LYS A 248 0.60 -24.92 11.77
N ASN A 249 0.42 -25.35 13.02
CA ASN A 249 -0.33 -26.56 13.37
C ASN A 249 -1.83 -26.43 13.08
N PHE A 250 -2.32 -25.20 12.91
CA PHE A 250 -3.71 -24.89 12.51
C PHE A 250 -3.82 -24.60 11.01
N GLY A 251 -2.75 -24.82 10.22
CA GLY A 251 -2.72 -24.52 8.78
C GLY A 251 -2.58 -23.01 8.47
N ILE A 252 -2.25 -22.18 9.46
CA ILE A 252 -2.06 -20.73 9.31
C ILE A 252 -0.57 -20.46 9.07
N ILE A 253 -0.24 -19.95 7.87
CA ILE A 253 1.14 -19.68 7.44
C ILE A 253 1.30 -18.22 7.00
N GLY A 254 2.54 -17.74 6.96
CA GLY A 254 2.86 -16.42 6.43
C GLY A 254 2.53 -15.25 7.37
N ILE A 255 2.29 -15.51 8.66
CA ILE A 255 1.98 -14.48 9.66
C ILE A 255 3.20 -13.93 10.40
N ASN A 256 4.40 -14.38 10.08
CA ASN A 256 5.63 -13.79 10.63
C ASN A 256 5.72 -12.32 10.27
N GLY A 257 6.07 -11.49 11.24
CA GLY A 257 6.48 -10.11 10.98
C GLY A 257 7.69 -10.05 10.06
N HIS A 258 7.92 -8.89 9.48
CA HIS A 258 9.10 -8.71 8.63
C HIS A 258 10.37 -8.78 9.48
N ARG A 259 11.43 -9.41 8.97
CA ARG A 259 12.71 -9.61 9.67
C ARG A 259 13.36 -8.33 10.24
N SER A 260 13.03 -7.15 9.72
CA SER A 260 13.53 -5.85 10.19
C SER A 260 12.75 -5.30 11.36
N VAL A 261 11.51 -5.76 11.61
CA VAL A 261 10.60 -5.23 12.64
C VAL A 261 10.25 -6.31 13.67
N GLY A 262 10.23 -7.57 13.26
CA GLY A 262 9.78 -8.69 14.10
C GLY A 262 8.26 -8.74 14.26
N GLY A 263 7.80 -9.38 15.33
CA GLY A 263 6.39 -9.48 15.69
C GLY A 263 5.56 -10.34 14.74
N ILE A 264 4.28 -10.04 14.65
CA ILE A 264 3.27 -10.74 13.86
C ILE A 264 2.73 -9.79 12.80
N ARG A 265 2.51 -10.30 11.59
CA ARG A 265 1.86 -9.55 10.50
C ARG A 265 0.78 -10.40 9.83
N VAL A 266 -0.46 -10.03 10.02
CA VAL A 266 -1.62 -10.65 9.38
C VAL A 266 -2.00 -9.84 8.15
N SER A 267 -1.92 -10.44 6.96
CA SER A 267 -2.28 -9.79 5.69
C SER A 267 -3.70 -10.17 5.31
N LEU A 268 -4.59 -9.18 5.28
CA LEU A 268 -6.02 -9.30 4.96
C LEU A 268 -6.29 -8.82 3.52
N PHE A 269 -5.57 -9.38 2.54
CA PHE A 269 -5.85 -9.07 1.14
C PHE A 269 -7.22 -9.56 0.70
N ASN A 270 -7.72 -9.07 -0.42
CA ASN A 270 -9.07 -9.35 -0.89
C ASN A 270 -9.39 -10.85 -1.02
N SER A 271 -8.38 -11.68 -1.30
CA SER A 271 -8.50 -13.14 -1.41
C SER A 271 -8.72 -13.87 -0.07
N VAL A 272 -8.46 -13.23 1.07
CA VAL A 272 -8.74 -13.84 2.39
C VAL A 272 -10.25 -13.81 2.61
N ASP A 273 -10.89 -14.96 2.51
CA ASP A 273 -12.32 -15.11 2.69
C ASP A 273 -12.74 -15.11 4.19
N GLU A 274 -14.04 -15.19 4.43
CA GLU A 274 -14.59 -15.13 5.80
C GLU A 274 -14.26 -16.39 6.60
N ASP A 275 -14.11 -17.54 5.97
CA ASP A 275 -13.82 -18.80 6.67
C ASP A 275 -12.34 -18.87 7.06
N MET A 276 -11.43 -18.45 6.18
CA MET A 276 -10.02 -18.26 6.52
C MET A 276 -9.85 -17.29 7.70
N PHE A 277 -10.57 -16.17 7.67
CA PHE A 277 -10.56 -15.20 8.76
C PHE A 277 -11.08 -15.79 10.08
N LYS A 278 -12.19 -16.53 10.06
CA LYS A 278 -12.75 -17.19 11.26
C LYS A 278 -11.77 -18.21 11.85
N ILE A 279 -11.08 -18.98 10.99
CA ILE A 279 -10.05 -19.93 11.44
C ILE A 279 -8.94 -19.19 12.17
N PHE A 280 -8.44 -18.09 11.62
CA PHE A 280 -7.42 -17.27 12.27
C PHE A 280 -7.91 -16.72 13.62
N MET A 281 -9.09 -16.11 13.66
CA MET A 281 -9.62 -15.53 14.90
C MET A 281 -9.89 -16.58 15.98
N LYS A 282 -10.37 -17.78 15.60
CA LYS A 282 -10.56 -18.89 16.52
C LYS A 282 -9.23 -19.33 17.13
N PHE A 283 -8.21 -19.48 16.31
CA PHE A 283 -6.85 -19.80 16.78
C PHE A 283 -6.33 -18.71 17.70
N PHE A 284 -6.41 -17.45 17.27
CA PHE A 284 -5.85 -16.31 18.00
C PHE A 284 -6.48 -16.18 19.39
N LYS A 285 -7.82 -16.20 19.48
CA LYS A 285 -8.56 -16.12 20.74
C LYS A 285 -8.20 -17.30 21.68
N LYS A 286 -8.10 -18.52 21.14
CA LYS A 286 -7.71 -19.71 21.91
C LYS A 286 -6.30 -19.56 22.46
N TYR A 287 -5.33 -19.17 21.63
CA TYR A 287 -3.93 -19.02 22.04
C TYR A 287 -3.77 -18.00 23.18
N ILE A 288 -4.40 -16.84 23.06
CA ILE A 288 -4.34 -15.81 24.12
C ILE A 288 -5.01 -16.31 25.43
N SER A 289 -6.15 -17.02 25.34
CA SER A 289 -6.80 -17.56 26.54
C SER A 289 -5.93 -18.60 27.27
N GLU A 290 -5.09 -19.34 26.54
CA GLU A 290 -4.16 -20.34 27.12
C GLU A 290 -2.96 -19.67 27.80
N LEU A 291 -2.56 -18.46 27.36
CA LEU A 291 -1.49 -17.67 28.01
C LEU A 291 -1.95 -16.96 29.29
N SER A 292 -3.25 -16.70 29.41
CA SER A 292 -3.83 -15.98 30.56
C SER A 292 -4.16 -16.89 31.75
N ASN A 293 -4.09 -18.22 31.57
CA ASN A 293 -4.31 -19.24 32.60
C ASN A 293 -2.97 -19.77 33.12
#